data_0715d9d6d8e36f9fee8df6c01a3fdb30
#
_entry.id   0715d9d6d8e36f9fee8df6c01a3fdb30
#
_cell.length_a   1.000
_cell.length_b   1.000
_cell.length_c   1.000
_cell.angle_alpha   90.00
_cell.angle_beta   90.00
_cell.angle_gamma   90.00
#
_symmetry.space_group_name_H-M   'P 1'
#
loop_
_entity.id
_entity.type
_entity.pdbx_description
1 polymer ?
#
loop_
_entity_poly.entity_id
_entity_poly.type
_entity_poly.pdbx_seq_one_letter_code
_entity_poly.pdbx_strand_id
1 'polypeptide(L)'
;MLLTLGTTVLVIAGGVTAYSLLIKRNLFIKNAPLGSQFIPQDALVTASISTDPSQWQQLRQYGTLQTQAALDKQLTQLQQNLLNSNGYDYQKDIQPWLGEKIMIAYLTSGTSTPTQSQKSSSIIPFITPPDLIILPIENPTQAKQILDKTKSQKVTQFSERIYKGIQIRETQKNNAQNYSAAVLGRFVVVTNNPKTMERAIDTYKGEASVATTPGYSEKLGKINASHPFAQVYFNMPAFSALAAANSKRSLSPENQAAKEQKQGIVTTITLETEGINFQSISWLKPNSNQKYQVKNTTTRLPRRLPANTLLTISGGNLAQLWFDYSRAAESNPITPISPPNLSSGIQTTLGLNLEKDLLPWMDGEFALALIPASEDLLALPENPGLPTLGAGVVLMVLSSDRARTEKSLQQLDQVIETRYQFSVEKTQLNGQPVVNWTSPLSGISATHGWLEGNIVFLTLGAPIADAIVPQPKTSLIQTPLFQETLPSKPNPNNGQFFIDIESIINQSNLNFAQLPSEPKMWLEAIRAIGLTVAINDERSTRFNLFVNLKTVPTPSTYPTPEIELSPPTLPSQTPTLQIPQTPQIPQTPLNSSP
;
A
#
# COMPACT_ATOMS: atom_id res chain seq x y z
N MET A 1 11.37 -25.38 1.94
CA MET A 1 10.22 -25.01 2.78
C MET A 1 9.16 -26.09 2.85
N LEU A 2 8.73 -26.69 1.75
CA LEU A 2 7.67 -27.71 1.72
C LEU A 2 8.17 -29.15 1.87
N LEU A 3 9.48 -29.38 1.91
CA LEU A 3 10.11 -30.68 2.20
C LEU A 3 9.84 -31.21 3.61
N THR A 4 9.45 -30.33 4.53
CA THR A 4 9.06 -30.69 5.89
C THR A 4 7.62 -31.20 5.97
N LEU A 5 6.85 -31.09 4.90
CA LEU A 5 5.47 -31.57 4.84
C LEU A 5 5.32 -33.09 4.84
N GLY A 6 6.36 -33.82 4.43
CA GLY A 6 6.28 -35.26 4.13
C GLY A 6 6.06 -36.23 5.31
N THR A 7 6.34 -35.88 6.55
CA THR A 7 6.23 -36.82 7.68
C THR A 7 5.13 -36.48 8.68
N THR A 8 4.49 -35.35 8.51
CA THR A 8 3.51 -34.86 9.47
C THR A 8 2.17 -35.60 9.42
N VAL A 9 2.03 -36.55 8.55
CA VAL A 9 0.77 -37.26 8.27
C VAL A 9 0.46 -38.40 9.23
N LEU A 10 1.44 -38.90 9.96
CA LEU A 10 1.16 -39.89 11.05
C LEU A 10 0.26 -39.30 12.16
N VAL A 11 0.10 -37.97 12.20
CA VAL A 11 -0.73 -37.28 13.19
C VAL A 11 -2.17 -37.04 12.69
N ILE A 12 -2.48 -37.24 11.39
CA ILE A 12 -3.87 -37.07 10.90
C ILE A 12 -4.80 -38.14 11.50
N ALA A 13 -4.33 -39.35 11.80
CA ALA A 13 -5.13 -40.36 12.53
C ALA A 13 -5.39 -39.96 13.99
N GLY A 14 -4.44 -39.26 14.63
CA GLY A 14 -4.65 -38.64 15.94
C GLY A 14 -5.42 -37.33 15.90
N GLY A 15 -5.39 -36.61 14.76
CA GLY A 15 -6.06 -35.34 14.55
C GLY A 15 -7.58 -35.43 14.45
N VAL A 16 -8.16 -36.57 14.05
CA VAL A 16 -9.63 -36.76 14.02
C VAL A 16 -10.21 -36.78 15.43
N THR A 17 -9.48 -37.32 16.41
CA THR A 17 -9.88 -37.28 17.84
C THR A 17 -9.66 -35.89 18.44
N ALA A 18 -8.59 -35.19 18.09
CA ALA A 18 -8.36 -33.79 18.47
C ALA A 18 -9.38 -32.84 17.84
N TYR A 19 -9.79 -33.08 16.58
CA TYR A 19 -10.83 -32.34 15.87
C TYR A 19 -12.19 -32.41 16.57
N SER A 20 -12.58 -33.59 17.10
CA SER A 20 -13.85 -33.72 17.84
C SER A 20 -13.80 -32.99 19.21
N LEU A 21 -12.64 -32.84 19.80
CA LEU A 21 -12.43 -32.02 21.00
C LEU A 21 -12.36 -30.53 20.73
N LEU A 22 -11.86 -30.11 19.54
CA LEU A 22 -11.80 -28.73 19.10
C LEU A 22 -13.17 -28.17 18.70
N ILE A 23 -14.05 -28.98 18.08
CA ILE A 23 -15.44 -28.60 17.79
C ILE A 23 -16.22 -28.29 19.08
N LYS A 24 -15.95 -28.99 20.18
CA LYS A 24 -16.59 -28.74 21.50
C LYS A 24 -16.11 -27.42 22.14
N ARG A 25 -15.04 -26.79 21.67
CA ARG A 25 -14.46 -25.57 22.25
C ARG A 25 -14.65 -24.35 21.37
N ASN A 26 -15.70 -24.15 20.63
CA ASN A 26 -16.00 -22.91 19.88
C ASN A 26 -14.75 -22.12 19.37
N LEU A 27 -13.72 -22.84 18.85
CA LEU A 27 -12.47 -22.23 18.39
C LEU A 27 -12.61 -21.53 17.04
N PHE A 28 -13.76 -21.69 16.38
CA PHE A 28 -14.10 -20.94 15.17
C PHE A 28 -14.80 -19.64 15.56
N ILE A 29 -14.03 -18.57 15.66
CA ILE A 29 -14.57 -17.23 15.86
C ILE A 29 -15.23 -16.82 14.52
N LYS A 30 -16.53 -16.61 14.56
CA LYS A 30 -17.33 -16.19 13.39
C LYS A 30 -16.66 -15.00 12.71
N ASN A 31 -16.50 -15.05 11.39
CA ASN A 31 -15.87 -14.04 10.52
C ASN A 31 -14.34 -13.86 10.67
N ALA A 32 -13.64 -14.61 11.50
CA ALA A 32 -12.18 -14.62 11.47
C ALA A 32 -11.67 -15.57 10.37
N PRO A 33 -10.64 -15.21 9.57
CA PRO A 33 -10.04 -16.11 8.59
C PRO A 33 -9.51 -17.38 9.24
N LEU A 34 -9.72 -18.51 8.55
CA LEU A 34 -9.23 -19.81 8.99
C LEU A 34 -7.69 -19.77 9.12
N GLY A 35 -7.14 -20.22 10.22
CA GLY A 35 -5.71 -20.17 10.51
C GLY A 35 -5.30 -19.04 11.46
N SER A 36 -6.11 -17.99 11.63
CA SER A 36 -5.82 -16.88 12.54
C SER A 36 -5.70 -17.31 14.02
N GLN A 37 -6.30 -18.45 14.37
CA GLN A 37 -6.20 -19.05 15.72
C GLN A 37 -4.83 -19.67 16.02
N PHE A 38 -3.93 -19.82 15.04
CA PHE A 38 -2.56 -20.34 15.24
C PHE A 38 -1.51 -19.23 15.29
N ILE A 39 -1.92 -17.99 15.00
CA ILE A 39 -1.01 -16.86 14.96
C ILE A 39 -1.01 -16.16 16.31
N PRO A 40 0.15 -15.99 16.96
CA PRO A 40 0.26 -15.26 18.21
C PRO A 40 -0.37 -13.86 18.14
N GLN A 41 -1.05 -13.44 19.22
CA GLN A 41 -1.80 -12.19 19.24
C GLN A 41 -0.96 -10.93 19.01
N ASP A 42 0.34 -10.98 19.30
CA ASP A 42 1.30 -9.89 19.10
C ASP A 42 1.90 -9.84 17.69
N ALA A 43 1.41 -10.65 16.75
CA ALA A 43 1.82 -10.54 15.35
C ALA A 43 1.60 -9.09 14.83
N LEU A 44 2.59 -8.57 14.08
CA LEU A 44 2.53 -7.23 13.48
C LEU A 44 1.45 -7.15 12.40
N VAL A 45 1.55 -8.07 11.44
CA VAL A 45 0.66 -8.13 10.28
C VAL A 45 0.26 -9.58 10.05
N THR A 46 -1.00 -9.80 9.72
CA THR A 46 -1.47 -11.08 9.19
C THR A 46 -2.24 -10.86 7.90
N ALA A 47 -2.12 -11.78 6.96
CA ALA A 47 -2.89 -11.75 5.74
C ALA A 47 -3.44 -13.13 5.40
N SER A 48 -4.74 -13.19 5.09
CA SER A 48 -5.40 -14.33 4.45
C SER A 48 -5.48 -14.05 2.96
N ILE A 49 -4.96 -14.93 2.13
CA ILE A 49 -4.81 -14.73 0.68
C ILE A 49 -5.49 -15.88 -0.04
N SER A 50 -6.28 -15.57 -1.06
CA SER A 50 -6.97 -16.56 -1.90
C SER A 50 -5.98 -17.41 -2.69
N THR A 51 -6.30 -18.69 -2.81
CA THR A 51 -5.57 -19.66 -3.66
C THR A 51 -6.29 -19.89 -4.99
N ASP A 52 -7.43 -19.22 -5.22
CA ASP A 52 -8.24 -19.36 -6.43
C ASP A 52 -7.46 -18.89 -7.67
N PRO A 53 -7.18 -19.79 -8.64
CA PRO A 53 -6.44 -19.44 -9.85
C PRO A 53 -7.10 -18.32 -10.66
N SER A 54 -8.44 -18.21 -10.65
CA SER A 54 -9.16 -17.20 -11.41
C SER A 54 -8.87 -15.79 -10.90
N GLN A 55 -8.78 -15.61 -9.58
CA GLN A 55 -8.42 -14.33 -8.97
C GLN A 55 -6.96 -13.95 -9.26
N TRP A 56 -6.06 -14.92 -9.24
CA TRP A 56 -4.65 -14.69 -9.63
C TRP A 56 -4.52 -14.34 -11.12
N GLN A 57 -5.33 -14.95 -11.98
CA GLN A 57 -5.41 -14.59 -13.39
C GLN A 57 -5.94 -13.16 -13.57
N GLN A 58 -6.98 -12.78 -12.83
CA GLN A 58 -7.50 -11.41 -12.83
C GLN A 58 -6.45 -10.39 -12.36
N LEU A 59 -5.72 -10.68 -11.28
CA LEU A 59 -4.62 -9.83 -10.80
C LEU A 59 -3.56 -9.57 -11.88
N ARG A 60 -3.26 -10.59 -12.70
CA ARG A 60 -2.31 -10.48 -13.81
C ARG A 60 -2.80 -9.66 -14.99
N GLN A 61 -4.09 -9.33 -15.08
CA GLN A 61 -4.61 -8.46 -16.13
C GLN A 61 -4.34 -6.99 -15.86
N TYR A 62 -4.03 -6.62 -14.63
CA TYR A 62 -3.75 -5.23 -14.27
C TYR A 62 -2.33 -4.81 -14.61
N GLY A 63 -2.21 -3.51 -14.91
CA GLY A 63 -0.95 -2.84 -15.16
C GLY A 63 -0.56 -2.78 -16.62
N THR A 64 0.73 -2.56 -16.86
CA THR A 64 1.37 -2.57 -18.18
C THR A 64 2.07 -3.90 -18.41
N LEU A 65 2.46 -4.19 -19.65
CA LEU A 65 3.26 -5.41 -19.96
C LEU A 65 4.53 -5.51 -19.10
N GLN A 66 5.15 -4.37 -18.79
CA GLN A 66 6.36 -4.32 -17.97
C GLN A 66 6.07 -4.69 -16.51
N THR A 67 5.00 -4.15 -15.92
CA THR A 67 4.62 -4.47 -14.53
C THR A 67 4.11 -5.90 -14.40
N GLN A 68 3.44 -6.44 -15.42
CA GLN A 68 3.03 -7.86 -15.46
C GLN A 68 4.26 -8.77 -15.50
N ALA A 69 5.24 -8.49 -16.36
CA ALA A 69 6.48 -9.24 -16.42
C ALA A 69 7.27 -9.17 -15.09
N ALA A 70 7.28 -8.01 -14.42
CA ALA A 70 7.89 -7.84 -13.11
C ALA A 70 7.17 -8.66 -12.03
N LEU A 71 5.85 -8.69 -12.03
CA LEU A 71 5.04 -9.51 -11.12
C LEU A 71 5.29 -10.99 -11.36
N ASP A 72 5.28 -11.46 -12.61
CA ASP A 72 5.52 -12.86 -12.96
C ASP A 72 6.93 -13.30 -12.57
N LYS A 73 7.92 -12.45 -12.76
CA LYS A 73 9.29 -12.70 -12.29
C LYS A 73 9.36 -12.86 -10.78
N GLN A 74 8.69 -11.98 -10.01
CA GLN A 74 8.65 -12.09 -8.56
C GLN A 74 7.94 -13.36 -8.09
N LEU A 75 6.80 -13.71 -8.69
CA LEU A 75 6.07 -14.94 -8.38
C LEU A 75 6.90 -16.19 -8.70
N THR A 76 7.57 -16.20 -9.85
CA THR A 76 8.47 -17.30 -10.25
C THR A 76 9.64 -17.45 -9.28
N GLN A 77 10.27 -16.34 -8.88
CA GLN A 77 11.34 -16.36 -7.87
C GLN A 77 10.84 -16.88 -6.53
N LEU A 78 9.65 -16.46 -6.11
CA LEU A 78 9.03 -16.95 -4.88
C LEU A 78 8.78 -18.47 -4.96
N GLN A 79 8.23 -18.97 -6.06
CA GLN A 79 8.02 -20.40 -6.29
C GLN A 79 9.35 -21.17 -6.31
N GLN A 80 10.36 -20.67 -7.02
CA GLN A 80 11.68 -21.30 -7.04
C GLN A 80 12.29 -21.38 -5.65
N ASN A 81 12.30 -20.30 -4.90
CA ASN A 81 12.90 -20.25 -3.57
C ASN A 81 12.15 -21.09 -2.53
N LEU A 82 10.84 -21.12 -2.59
CA LEU A 82 10.00 -21.80 -1.60
C LEU A 82 9.72 -23.26 -1.96
N LEU A 83 9.57 -23.60 -3.22
CA LEU A 83 9.09 -24.90 -3.68
C LEU A 83 10.14 -25.68 -4.46
N ASN A 84 10.54 -25.17 -5.63
CA ASN A 84 11.36 -25.94 -6.58
C ASN A 84 12.75 -26.27 -6.02
N SER A 85 13.38 -25.34 -5.30
CA SER A 85 14.67 -25.60 -4.62
C SER A 85 14.58 -26.71 -3.56
N ASN A 86 13.37 -27.09 -3.18
CA ASN A 86 13.06 -28.14 -2.21
C ASN A 86 12.42 -29.37 -2.86
N GLY A 87 12.34 -29.44 -4.18
CA GLY A 87 11.85 -30.60 -4.94
C GLY A 87 10.31 -30.68 -5.03
N TYR A 88 9.58 -29.57 -4.79
CA TYR A 88 8.13 -29.52 -4.92
C TYR A 88 7.70 -28.66 -6.10
N ASP A 89 6.68 -29.13 -6.79
CA ASP A 89 5.92 -28.39 -7.78
C ASP A 89 4.60 -27.91 -7.16
N TYR A 90 4.28 -26.61 -7.34
CA TYR A 90 3.06 -26.06 -6.77
C TYR A 90 1.80 -26.75 -7.28
N GLN A 91 1.70 -26.94 -8.60
CA GLN A 91 0.50 -27.48 -9.24
C GLN A 91 0.31 -28.98 -8.95
N LYS A 92 1.40 -29.75 -8.89
CA LYS A 92 1.36 -31.19 -8.69
C LYS A 92 1.34 -31.59 -7.23
N ASP A 93 2.10 -30.87 -6.38
CA ASP A 93 2.39 -31.35 -5.03
C ASP A 93 1.67 -30.54 -3.95
N ILE A 94 1.19 -29.31 -4.23
CA ILE A 94 0.58 -28.42 -3.23
C ILE A 94 -0.88 -28.11 -3.53
N GLN A 95 -1.17 -27.61 -4.72
CA GLN A 95 -2.49 -27.19 -5.13
C GLN A 95 -3.58 -28.27 -4.94
N PRO A 96 -3.34 -29.57 -5.19
CA PRO A 96 -4.39 -30.58 -5.11
C PRO A 96 -4.98 -30.81 -3.72
N TRP A 97 -4.26 -30.44 -2.65
CA TRP A 97 -4.74 -30.62 -1.28
C TRP A 97 -4.91 -29.31 -0.51
N LEU A 98 -4.48 -28.19 -1.09
CA LEU A 98 -4.54 -26.89 -0.46
C LEU A 98 -5.97 -26.34 -0.46
N GLY A 99 -6.43 -25.80 0.66
CA GLY A 99 -7.73 -25.15 0.74
C GLY A 99 -7.73 -23.74 0.13
N GLU A 100 -8.91 -23.11 0.12
CA GLU A 100 -9.21 -21.87 -0.62
C GLU A 100 -8.37 -20.65 -0.21
N LYS A 101 -7.84 -20.60 1.00
CA LYS A 101 -7.11 -19.43 1.52
C LYS A 101 -5.94 -19.85 2.38
N ILE A 102 -4.75 -19.32 2.08
CA ILE A 102 -3.57 -19.44 2.95
C ILE A 102 -3.53 -18.26 3.92
N MET A 103 -2.89 -18.47 5.10
CA MET A 103 -2.55 -17.36 5.99
C MET A 103 -1.06 -17.19 6.12
N ILE A 104 -0.63 -15.93 6.14
CA ILE A 104 0.75 -15.53 6.43
C ILE A 104 0.77 -14.56 7.60
N ALA A 105 1.86 -14.57 8.36
CA ALA A 105 2.06 -13.63 9.45
C ALA A 105 3.51 -13.14 9.52
N TYR A 106 3.64 -11.88 9.92
CA TYR A 106 4.90 -11.22 10.28
C TYR A 106 4.86 -10.95 11.78
N LEU A 107 5.85 -11.46 12.49
CA LEU A 107 5.91 -11.38 13.95
C LEU A 107 6.90 -10.29 14.40
N THR A 108 6.72 -9.81 15.62
CA THR A 108 7.76 -9.02 16.27
C THR A 108 8.94 -9.95 16.58
N SER A 109 10.11 -9.66 16.03
CA SER A 109 11.33 -10.41 16.31
C SER A 109 11.67 -10.28 17.81
N GLY A 110 11.26 -11.25 18.62
CA GLY A 110 11.82 -11.45 19.94
C GLY A 110 13.31 -11.78 19.80
N THR A 111 14.19 -10.81 20.03
CA THR A 111 15.64 -11.03 20.19
C THR A 111 16.37 -11.72 19.02
N SER A 112 16.33 -11.17 17.83
CA SER A 112 17.43 -11.33 16.89
C SER A 112 18.12 -9.98 16.75
N THR A 113 19.36 -9.91 17.19
CA THR A 113 20.28 -8.81 16.88
C THR A 113 20.27 -8.63 15.35
N PRO A 114 20.02 -7.43 14.81
CA PRO A 114 20.01 -7.24 13.38
C PRO A 114 21.42 -7.57 12.85
N THR A 115 21.53 -8.64 12.09
CA THR A 115 22.76 -8.91 11.34
C THR A 115 22.94 -7.74 10.37
N GLN A 116 24.13 -7.16 10.31
CA GLN A 116 24.48 -5.91 9.60
C GLN A 116 24.11 -5.83 8.12
N SER A 117 23.54 -6.89 7.52
CA SER A 117 23.14 -6.96 6.11
C SER A 117 21.72 -6.47 5.81
N GLN A 118 20.88 -6.13 6.79
CA GLN A 118 19.49 -5.68 6.57
C GLN A 118 19.32 -4.18 6.85
N LYS A 119 20.14 -3.34 6.25
CA LYS A 119 19.88 -1.89 6.15
C LYS A 119 18.94 -1.57 4.97
N SER A 120 17.89 -2.33 4.75
CA SER A 120 16.80 -1.94 3.83
C SER A 120 15.75 -1.19 4.63
N SER A 121 15.71 0.12 4.45
CA SER A 121 14.71 1.04 5.01
C SER A 121 13.32 0.87 4.38
N SER A 122 12.91 -0.35 4.03
CA SER A 122 11.58 -0.59 3.45
C SER A 122 10.54 -0.74 4.56
N ILE A 123 9.71 0.27 4.68
CA ILE A 123 8.53 0.34 5.57
C ILE A 123 7.43 -0.66 5.14
N ILE A 124 7.63 -1.40 4.05
CA ILE A 124 6.64 -2.32 3.48
C ILE A 124 7.01 -3.75 3.92
N PRO A 125 6.27 -4.36 4.86
CA PRO A 125 6.59 -5.70 5.38
C PRO A 125 6.46 -6.83 4.35
N PHE A 126 5.81 -6.59 3.21
CA PHE A 126 5.55 -7.63 2.19
C PHE A 126 6.73 -7.95 1.27
N ILE A 127 7.87 -7.26 1.40
CA ILE A 127 9.08 -7.52 0.59
C ILE A 127 9.94 -8.64 1.20
N THR A 128 9.76 -8.94 2.48
CA THR A 128 10.48 -10.03 3.16
C THR A 128 9.62 -11.29 3.24
N PRO A 129 10.24 -12.50 3.26
CA PRO A 129 9.49 -13.73 3.50
C PRO A 129 8.74 -13.67 4.85
N PRO A 130 7.49 -14.16 4.92
CA PRO A 130 6.73 -14.18 6.16
C PRO A 130 7.38 -15.11 7.20
N ASP A 131 7.23 -14.74 8.49
CA ASP A 131 7.73 -15.55 9.60
C ASP A 131 6.93 -16.83 9.80
N LEU A 132 5.64 -16.81 9.45
CA LEU A 132 4.73 -17.93 9.64
C LEU A 132 3.80 -18.05 8.42
N ILE A 133 3.66 -19.29 7.92
CA ILE A 133 2.73 -19.62 6.83
C ILE A 133 1.83 -20.75 7.33
N ILE A 134 0.53 -20.62 7.10
CA ILE A 134 -0.48 -21.60 7.51
C ILE A 134 -1.27 -22.01 6.28
N LEU A 135 -1.24 -23.29 5.98
CA LEU A 135 -1.81 -23.91 4.80
C LEU A 135 -2.96 -24.84 5.24
N PRO A 136 -4.22 -24.53 4.92
CA PRO A 136 -5.32 -25.44 5.22
C PRO A 136 -5.27 -26.67 4.33
N ILE A 137 -5.57 -27.82 4.93
CA ILE A 137 -5.66 -29.11 4.23
C ILE A 137 -7.12 -29.35 3.85
N GLU A 138 -7.45 -29.19 2.57
CA GLU A 138 -8.79 -29.50 2.02
C GLU A 138 -8.91 -31.01 1.74
N ASN A 139 -7.89 -31.61 1.15
CA ASN A 139 -7.87 -33.03 0.85
C ASN A 139 -6.78 -33.80 1.64
N PRO A 140 -7.14 -34.39 2.80
CA PRO A 140 -6.18 -35.11 3.66
C PRO A 140 -5.52 -36.31 2.97
N THR A 141 -6.24 -37.00 2.07
CA THR A 141 -5.71 -38.18 1.37
C THR A 141 -4.59 -37.79 0.41
N GLN A 142 -4.81 -36.77 -0.39
CA GLN A 142 -3.79 -36.27 -1.32
C GLN A 142 -2.61 -35.64 -0.59
N ALA A 143 -2.88 -34.84 0.46
CA ALA A 143 -1.83 -34.33 1.34
C ALA A 143 -0.95 -35.49 1.86
N LYS A 144 -1.56 -36.57 2.35
CA LYS A 144 -0.84 -37.76 2.83
C LYS A 144 0.03 -38.40 1.75
N GLN A 145 -0.52 -38.64 0.56
CA GLN A 145 0.22 -39.29 -0.53
C GLN A 145 1.49 -38.52 -0.92
N ILE A 146 1.39 -37.21 -1.02
CA ILE A 146 2.53 -36.36 -1.37
C ILE A 146 3.58 -36.35 -0.26
N LEU A 147 3.12 -36.35 0.97
CA LEU A 147 3.96 -36.33 2.15
C LEU A 147 4.71 -37.68 2.34
N ASP A 148 4.07 -38.79 2.03
CA ASP A 148 4.71 -40.12 2.08
C ASP A 148 5.69 -40.33 0.92
N LYS A 149 5.42 -39.78 -0.29
CA LYS A 149 6.32 -39.81 -1.45
C LYS A 149 7.68 -39.15 -1.15
N THR A 150 7.70 -38.12 -0.34
CA THR A 150 8.91 -37.37 0.01
C THR A 150 9.85 -38.14 0.95
N LYS A 151 9.33 -39.11 1.71
CA LYS A 151 10.17 -39.99 2.55
C LYS A 151 11.17 -40.82 1.76
N SER A 152 10.88 -41.04 0.48
CA SER A 152 11.72 -41.85 -0.42
C SER A 152 12.83 -41.07 -1.15
N GLN A 153 12.80 -39.73 -1.12
CA GLN A 153 13.81 -38.89 -1.76
C GLN A 153 14.95 -38.53 -0.79
N LYS A 154 16.13 -39.07 -1.01
CA LYS A 154 17.35 -38.94 -0.18
C LYS A 154 18.01 -37.54 -0.16
N VAL A 155 17.34 -36.46 -0.59
CA VAL A 155 18.00 -35.21 -0.92
C VAL A 155 18.16 -34.23 0.28
N THR A 156 17.47 -34.45 1.40
CA THR A 156 17.55 -33.53 2.55
C THR A 156 17.52 -34.29 3.88
N GLN A 157 18.45 -33.97 4.78
CA GLN A 157 18.43 -34.50 6.15
C GLN A 157 17.39 -33.73 6.96
N PHE A 158 16.57 -34.45 7.73
CA PHE A 158 15.58 -33.92 8.63
C PHE A 158 15.89 -34.34 10.07
N SER A 159 15.66 -33.43 11.00
CA SER A 159 15.50 -33.77 12.42
C SER A 159 14.03 -33.68 12.81
N GLU A 160 13.62 -34.58 13.69
CA GLU A 160 12.28 -34.58 14.26
C GLU A 160 12.38 -34.35 15.76
N ARG A 161 11.56 -33.44 16.28
CA ARG A 161 11.41 -33.22 17.70
C ARG A 161 9.95 -33.11 18.11
N ILE A 162 9.64 -33.35 19.35
CA ILE A 162 8.29 -33.23 19.88
C ILE A 162 8.25 -32.02 20.80
N TYR A 163 7.26 -31.15 20.61
CA TYR A 163 6.96 -30.03 21.50
C TYR A 163 5.48 -30.05 21.90
N LYS A 164 5.18 -30.09 23.20
CA LYS A 164 3.82 -30.17 23.74
C LYS A 164 2.93 -31.23 23.06
N GLY A 165 3.53 -32.39 22.71
CA GLY A 165 2.84 -33.51 22.05
C GLY A 165 2.60 -33.31 20.53
N ILE A 166 3.18 -32.28 19.91
CA ILE A 166 3.17 -32.03 18.47
C ILE A 166 4.54 -32.38 17.89
N GLN A 167 4.53 -33.19 16.83
CA GLN A 167 5.75 -33.50 16.10
C GLN A 167 6.12 -32.33 15.19
N ILE A 168 7.32 -31.81 15.37
CA ILE A 168 7.93 -30.77 14.54
C ILE A 168 9.02 -31.42 13.69
N ARG A 169 9.01 -31.13 12.41
CA ARG A 169 10.06 -31.52 11.50
C ARG A 169 10.87 -30.30 11.08
N GLU A 170 12.19 -30.41 11.16
CA GLU A 170 13.14 -29.35 10.85
C GLU A 170 14.09 -29.79 9.76
N THR A 171 14.29 -28.94 8.73
CA THR A 171 15.29 -29.19 7.69
C THR A 171 16.67 -28.85 8.21
N GLN A 172 17.64 -29.73 7.96
CA GLN A 172 19.06 -29.45 8.19
C GLN A 172 19.75 -29.29 6.84
N LYS A 173 20.00 -28.05 6.43
CA LYS A 173 20.78 -27.74 5.22
C LYS A 173 22.05 -27.00 5.63
N ASN A 174 23.20 -27.50 5.18
CA ASN A 174 24.46 -26.76 5.25
C ASN A 174 24.36 -25.54 4.33
N ASN A 175 24.49 -24.32 4.87
CA ASN A 175 24.48 -23.04 4.15
C ASN A 175 23.15 -22.60 3.52
N ALA A 176 21.98 -23.14 3.92
CA ALA A 176 20.67 -22.66 3.48
C ALA A 176 19.74 -22.37 4.68
N GLN A 177 18.67 -21.60 4.44
CA GLN A 177 17.66 -21.34 5.46
C GLN A 177 17.01 -22.66 5.92
N ASN A 178 17.04 -22.92 7.23
CA ASN A 178 16.34 -24.03 7.83
C ASN A 178 14.85 -23.68 8.03
N TYR A 179 13.99 -24.67 7.87
CA TYR A 179 12.56 -24.53 8.06
C TYR A 179 12.04 -25.56 9.04
N SER A 180 11.06 -25.15 9.81
CA SER A 180 10.29 -26.02 10.70
C SER A 180 8.87 -26.14 10.17
N ALA A 181 8.29 -27.34 10.19
CA ALA A 181 6.89 -27.58 9.86
C ALA A 181 6.22 -28.50 10.87
N ALA A 182 4.94 -28.25 11.12
CA ALA A 182 4.09 -29.06 11.97
C ALA A 182 2.67 -29.12 11.42
N VAL A 183 1.92 -30.20 11.73
CA VAL A 183 0.48 -30.27 11.47
C VAL A 183 -0.28 -29.95 12.73
N LEU A 184 -1.12 -28.92 12.65
CA LEU A 184 -1.99 -28.46 13.71
C LEU A 184 -3.45 -28.65 13.28
N GLY A 185 -4.04 -29.78 13.65
CA GLY A 185 -5.37 -30.16 13.17
C GLY A 185 -5.40 -30.39 11.65
N ARG A 186 -6.19 -29.58 10.93
CA ARG A 186 -6.28 -29.61 9.46
C ARG A 186 -5.42 -28.52 8.81
N PHE A 187 -4.32 -28.14 9.41
CA PHE A 187 -3.43 -27.10 8.88
C PHE A 187 -1.98 -27.56 8.93
N VAL A 188 -1.25 -27.21 7.90
CA VAL A 188 0.20 -27.29 7.91
C VAL A 188 0.75 -25.93 8.25
N VAL A 189 1.52 -25.85 9.30
CA VAL A 189 2.19 -24.62 9.75
C VAL A 189 3.65 -24.71 9.40
N VAL A 190 4.18 -23.67 8.75
CA VAL A 190 5.57 -23.61 8.29
C VAL A 190 6.20 -22.29 8.72
N THR A 191 7.44 -22.33 9.20
CA THR A 191 8.23 -21.18 9.62
C THR A 191 9.72 -21.42 9.37
N ASN A 192 10.49 -20.36 9.25
CA ASN A 192 11.95 -20.41 9.22
C ASN A 192 12.61 -20.29 10.61
N ASN A 193 11.81 -20.18 11.68
CA ASN A 193 12.31 -19.99 13.03
C ASN A 193 11.68 -21.03 13.99
N PRO A 194 12.48 -21.91 14.63
CA PRO A 194 11.99 -22.91 15.56
C PRO A 194 11.18 -22.34 16.74
N LYS A 195 11.56 -21.16 17.27
CA LYS A 195 10.80 -20.50 18.35
C LYS A 195 9.44 -20.01 17.87
N THR A 196 9.34 -19.55 16.62
CA THR A 196 8.05 -19.18 16.02
C THR A 196 7.13 -20.39 15.88
N MET A 197 7.68 -21.58 15.57
CA MET A 197 6.91 -22.82 15.56
C MET A 197 6.37 -23.16 16.96
N GLU A 198 7.20 -23.05 18.00
CA GLU A 198 6.77 -23.26 19.37
C GLU A 198 5.63 -22.31 19.78
N ARG A 199 5.76 -21.02 19.46
CA ARG A 199 4.71 -20.03 19.71
C ARG A 199 3.39 -20.36 18.98
N ALA A 200 3.47 -20.80 17.71
CA ALA A 200 2.28 -21.22 16.96
C ALA A 200 1.60 -22.45 17.61
N ILE A 201 2.39 -23.41 18.13
CA ILE A 201 1.88 -24.56 18.87
C ILE A 201 1.26 -24.11 20.20
N ASP A 202 1.89 -23.17 20.91
CA ASP A 202 1.36 -22.64 22.17
C ASP A 202 0.01 -21.96 21.95
N THR A 203 -0.09 -21.15 20.88
CA THR A 203 -1.34 -20.54 20.46
C THR A 203 -2.40 -21.59 20.10
N TYR A 204 -2.03 -22.65 19.39
CA TYR A 204 -2.91 -23.80 19.12
C TYR A 204 -3.37 -24.49 20.40
N LYS A 205 -2.53 -24.56 21.43
CA LYS A 205 -2.84 -25.17 22.73
C LYS A 205 -3.65 -24.25 23.65
N GLY A 206 -3.93 -23.02 23.27
CA GLY A 206 -4.86 -22.14 23.98
C GLY A 206 -4.29 -20.81 24.44
N GLU A 207 -3.07 -20.44 24.07
CA GLU A 207 -2.57 -19.08 24.28
C GLU A 207 -3.30 -18.07 23.37
N ALA A 208 -3.18 -16.80 23.69
CA ALA A 208 -3.86 -15.73 22.96
C ALA A 208 -3.43 -15.65 21.50
N SER A 209 -4.41 -15.66 20.60
CA SER A 209 -4.21 -15.60 19.16
C SER A 209 -4.72 -14.28 18.56
N VAL A 210 -4.33 -13.99 17.32
CA VAL A 210 -4.91 -12.88 16.53
C VAL A 210 -6.43 -13.00 16.46
N ALA A 211 -6.99 -14.22 16.34
CA ALA A 211 -8.42 -14.46 16.32
C ALA A 211 -9.14 -13.97 17.59
N THR A 212 -8.45 -13.96 18.74
CA THR A 212 -9.00 -13.50 20.03
C THR A 212 -8.77 -12.01 20.28
N THR A 213 -8.16 -11.27 19.34
CA THR A 213 -7.96 -9.82 19.48
C THR A 213 -9.31 -9.09 19.55
N PRO A 214 -9.54 -8.25 20.57
CA PRO A 214 -10.80 -7.52 20.72
C PRO A 214 -11.16 -6.71 19.46
N GLY A 215 -12.35 -6.95 18.92
CA GLY A 215 -12.85 -6.27 17.73
C GLY A 215 -12.40 -6.84 16.39
N TYR A 216 -11.38 -7.69 16.32
CA TYR A 216 -10.84 -8.21 15.05
C TYR A 216 -11.91 -8.86 14.16
N SER A 217 -12.55 -9.91 14.65
CA SER A 217 -13.59 -10.65 13.92
C SER A 217 -14.84 -9.81 13.67
N GLU A 218 -15.25 -8.96 14.65
CA GLU A 218 -16.39 -8.06 14.51
C GLU A 218 -16.18 -7.05 13.38
N LYS A 219 -15.03 -6.37 13.37
CA LYS A 219 -14.75 -5.32 12.39
C LYS A 219 -14.53 -5.90 11.00
N LEU A 220 -13.88 -7.06 10.90
CA LEU A 220 -13.74 -7.77 9.63
C LEU A 220 -15.11 -8.19 9.06
N GLY A 221 -16.02 -8.68 9.91
CA GLY A 221 -17.37 -9.05 9.51
C GLY A 221 -18.27 -7.85 9.11
N LYS A 222 -17.90 -6.62 9.45
CA LYS A 222 -18.59 -5.40 9.00
C LYS A 222 -18.18 -4.96 7.59
N ILE A 223 -17.11 -5.51 7.04
CA ILE A 223 -16.72 -5.28 5.65
C ILE A 223 -17.46 -6.30 4.79
N ASN A 224 -18.47 -5.80 4.07
CA ASN A 224 -19.28 -6.64 3.19
C ASN A 224 -18.56 -6.76 1.83
N ALA A 225 -17.78 -7.79 1.64
CA ALA A 225 -17.09 -8.11 0.39
C ALA A 225 -17.35 -9.56 0.01
N SER A 226 -17.88 -9.77 -1.19
CA SER A 226 -18.02 -11.11 -1.77
C SER A 226 -16.67 -11.55 -2.36
N HIS A 227 -16.22 -12.76 -2.03
CA HIS A 227 -15.02 -13.40 -2.59
C HIS A 227 -13.76 -12.51 -2.51
N PRO A 228 -13.33 -12.08 -1.31
CA PRO A 228 -12.14 -11.24 -1.19
C PRO A 228 -10.89 -11.98 -1.63
N PHE A 229 -10.05 -11.29 -2.42
CA PHE A 229 -8.72 -11.77 -2.80
C PHE A 229 -7.80 -11.90 -1.58
N ALA A 230 -7.84 -10.90 -0.71
CA ALA A 230 -7.09 -10.96 0.54
C ALA A 230 -7.80 -10.22 1.68
N GLN A 231 -7.48 -10.64 2.91
CA GLN A 231 -7.90 -9.96 4.14
C GLN A 231 -6.68 -9.76 5.02
N VAL A 232 -6.38 -8.51 5.36
CA VAL A 232 -5.17 -8.12 6.08
C VAL A 232 -5.53 -7.51 7.42
N TYR A 233 -4.78 -7.84 8.46
CA TYR A 233 -4.86 -7.21 9.77
C TYR A 233 -3.53 -6.59 10.16
N PHE A 234 -3.58 -5.35 10.61
CA PHE A 234 -2.46 -4.60 11.17
C PHE A 234 -2.67 -4.41 12.67
N ASN A 235 -1.74 -4.90 13.46
CA ASN A 235 -1.73 -4.78 14.92
C ASN A 235 -1.10 -3.45 15.33
N MET A 236 -1.92 -2.45 15.60
CA MET A 236 -1.44 -1.10 15.90
C MET A 236 -0.60 -1.01 17.19
N PRO A 237 -0.95 -1.71 18.29
CA PRO A 237 -0.08 -1.80 19.46
C PRO A 237 1.32 -2.36 19.15
N ALA A 238 1.40 -3.45 18.39
CA ALA A 238 2.68 -4.06 18.00
C ALA A 238 3.52 -3.12 17.11
N PHE A 239 2.89 -2.44 16.14
CA PHE A 239 3.55 -1.40 15.35
C PHE A 239 4.06 -0.24 16.20
N SER A 240 3.25 0.22 17.15
CA SER A 240 3.65 1.31 18.06
C SER A 240 4.85 0.93 18.92
N ALA A 241 4.88 -0.30 19.44
CA ALA A 241 6.00 -0.83 20.21
C ALA A 241 7.28 -0.94 19.36
N LEU A 242 7.17 -1.45 18.12
CA LEU A 242 8.31 -1.55 17.20
C LEU A 242 8.83 -0.16 16.82
N ALA A 243 7.96 0.80 16.54
CA ALA A 243 8.34 2.17 16.21
C ALA A 243 9.03 2.85 17.40
N ALA A 244 8.56 2.63 18.62
CA ALA A 244 9.20 3.16 19.83
C ALA A 244 10.60 2.57 20.04
N ALA A 245 10.78 1.27 19.82
CA ALA A 245 12.07 0.59 19.95
C ALA A 245 13.11 1.09 18.93
N ASN A 246 12.66 1.49 17.73
CA ASN A 246 13.54 1.96 16.63
C ASN A 246 13.69 3.48 16.56
N SER A 247 12.93 4.23 17.36
CA SER A 247 12.96 5.69 17.32
C SER A 247 14.14 6.24 18.13
N LYS A 248 15.00 7.05 17.48
CA LYS A 248 16.03 7.84 18.16
C LYS A 248 15.46 9.08 18.89
N ARG A 249 14.20 9.43 18.66
CA ARG A 249 13.49 10.52 19.33
C ARG A 249 12.44 9.94 20.26
N SER A 250 12.50 10.30 21.52
CA SER A 250 11.39 10.05 22.46
C SER A 250 10.19 10.88 22.00
N LEU A 251 9.05 10.21 21.75
CA LEU A 251 7.79 10.91 21.52
C LEU A 251 7.35 11.59 22.82
N SER A 252 6.64 12.71 22.70
CA SER A 252 5.99 13.29 23.87
C SER A 252 5.00 12.29 24.48
N PRO A 253 4.81 12.27 25.82
CA PRO A 253 3.88 11.34 26.49
C PRO A 253 2.46 11.38 25.90
N GLU A 254 1.99 12.56 25.47
CA GLU A 254 0.67 12.73 24.85
C GLU A 254 0.57 12.05 23.48
N ASN A 255 1.61 12.13 22.67
CA ASN A 255 1.67 11.50 21.35
C ASN A 255 1.83 9.98 21.44
N GLN A 256 2.55 9.50 22.43
CA GLN A 256 2.63 8.10 22.75
C GLN A 256 1.26 7.56 23.19
N ALA A 257 0.59 8.25 24.10
CA ALA A 257 -0.76 7.92 24.55
C ALA A 257 -1.79 7.91 23.39
N ALA A 258 -1.71 8.87 22.45
CA ALA A 258 -2.60 8.95 21.30
C ALA A 258 -2.39 7.75 20.34
N LYS A 259 -1.15 7.33 20.10
CA LYS A 259 -0.82 6.12 19.31
C LYS A 259 -1.31 4.84 19.96
N GLU A 260 -1.23 4.76 21.27
CA GLU A 260 -1.64 3.58 22.03
C GLU A 260 -3.15 3.37 22.07
N GLN A 261 -3.97 4.36 21.64
CA GLN A 261 -5.43 4.25 21.63
C GLN A 261 -5.98 3.33 20.53
N LYS A 262 -5.27 3.15 19.42
CA LYS A 262 -5.73 2.31 18.31
C LYS A 262 -5.44 0.83 18.60
N GLN A 263 -6.44 -0.03 18.37
CA GLN A 263 -6.30 -1.48 18.52
C GLN A 263 -5.81 -2.12 17.22
N GLY A 264 -6.39 -1.75 16.07
CA GLY A 264 -6.04 -2.39 14.81
C GLY A 264 -6.68 -1.76 13.60
N ILE A 265 -6.24 -2.24 12.44
CA ILE A 265 -6.85 -1.98 11.14
C ILE A 265 -7.08 -3.32 10.47
N VAL A 266 -8.29 -3.59 10.01
CA VAL A 266 -8.60 -4.69 9.10
C VAL A 266 -8.86 -4.12 7.72
N THR A 267 -8.36 -4.81 6.70
CA THR A 267 -8.54 -4.44 5.30
C THR A 267 -8.97 -5.66 4.50
N THR A 268 -10.02 -5.53 3.74
CA THR A 268 -10.43 -6.52 2.74
C THR A 268 -10.09 -5.99 1.36
N ILE A 269 -9.41 -6.81 0.57
CA ILE A 269 -8.94 -6.49 -0.78
C ILE A 269 -9.79 -7.29 -1.77
N THR A 270 -10.44 -6.59 -2.69
CA THR A 270 -11.20 -7.18 -3.81
C THR A 270 -10.61 -6.74 -5.14
N LEU A 271 -10.62 -7.65 -6.10
CA LEU A 271 -10.25 -7.38 -7.48
C LEU A 271 -11.52 -7.01 -8.23
N GLU A 272 -11.56 -5.83 -8.83
CA GLU A 272 -12.70 -5.32 -9.60
C GLU A 272 -12.27 -5.11 -11.07
N THR A 273 -13.21 -4.88 -11.97
CA THR A 273 -12.89 -4.75 -13.41
C THR A 273 -11.83 -3.68 -13.69
N GLU A 274 -11.94 -2.54 -13.01
CA GLU A 274 -11.09 -1.38 -13.26
C GLU A 274 -9.87 -1.27 -12.32
N GLY A 275 -9.68 -2.24 -11.41
CA GLY A 275 -8.58 -2.16 -10.48
C GLY A 275 -8.78 -2.89 -9.15
N ILE A 276 -8.13 -2.39 -8.11
CA ILE A 276 -8.09 -3.03 -6.79
C ILE A 276 -8.75 -2.13 -5.75
N ASN A 277 -9.70 -2.70 -5.02
CA ASN A 277 -10.44 -2.04 -3.96
C ASN A 277 -9.98 -2.53 -2.58
N PHE A 278 -9.62 -1.59 -1.70
CA PHE A 278 -9.18 -1.82 -0.33
C PHE A 278 -10.22 -1.21 0.63
N GLN A 279 -11.06 -2.05 1.24
CA GLN A 279 -12.02 -1.63 2.24
C GLN A 279 -11.45 -1.88 3.64
N SER A 280 -11.28 -0.82 4.42
CA SER A 280 -10.60 -0.89 5.70
C SER A 280 -11.45 -0.33 6.84
N ILE A 281 -11.35 -0.93 8.02
CA ILE A 281 -11.88 -0.39 9.26
C ILE A 281 -10.74 -0.31 10.28
N SER A 282 -10.53 0.89 10.83
CA SER A 282 -9.64 1.13 11.97
C SER A 282 -10.48 1.33 13.22
N TRP A 283 -10.07 0.75 14.36
CA TRP A 283 -10.82 0.89 15.61
C TRP A 283 -9.92 1.13 16.82
N LEU A 284 -10.53 1.71 17.85
CA LEU A 284 -9.87 2.03 19.11
C LEU A 284 -9.87 0.83 20.06
N LYS A 285 -8.90 0.78 20.97
CA LYS A 285 -8.86 -0.20 22.07
C LYS A 285 -10.14 -0.13 22.90
N PRO A 286 -10.62 -1.25 23.48
CA PRO A 286 -11.84 -1.27 24.30
C PRO A 286 -11.84 -0.21 25.41
N ASN A 287 -10.69 0.02 26.04
CA ASN A 287 -10.52 0.95 27.17
C ASN A 287 -10.07 2.36 26.75
N SER A 288 -10.12 2.69 25.46
CA SER A 288 -9.75 4.02 24.98
C SER A 288 -10.75 5.07 25.47
N ASN A 289 -10.25 6.19 25.99
CA ASN A 289 -11.05 7.37 26.33
C ASN A 289 -11.33 8.25 25.10
N GLN A 290 -10.67 7.96 23.96
CA GLN A 290 -10.88 8.70 22.72
C GLN A 290 -12.20 8.27 22.07
N LYS A 291 -12.92 9.27 21.52
CA LYS A 291 -14.12 9.06 20.71
C LYS A 291 -14.06 9.90 19.46
N TYR A 292 -14.57 9.38 18.35
CA TYR A 292 -14.77 10.14 17.13
C TYR A 292 -16.06 10.95 17.24
N GLN A 293 -15.97 12.28 17.18
CA GLN A 293 -17.12 13.19 17.36
C GLN A 293 -17.61 13.81 16.06
N VAL A 294 -16.79 13.79 15.01
CA VAL A 294 -17.11 14.43 13.73
C VAL A 294 -18.18 13.62 13.00
N LYS A 295 -19.22 14.30 12.52
CA LYS A 295 -20.26 13.67 11.70
C LYS A 295 -19.82 13.61 10.25
N ASN A 296 -20.14 12.50 9.59
CA ASN A 296 -20.03 12.44 8.15
C ASN A 296 -20.96 13.46 7.49
N THR A 297 -20.45 14.17 6.49
CA THR A 297 -21.19 15.18 5.74
C THR A 297 -21.12 14.83 4.25
N THR A 298 -22.13 15.25 3.49
CA THR A 298 -22.07 15.13 2.04
C THR A 298 -21.29 16.29 1.48
N THR A 299 -20.12 16.04 0.90
CA THR A 299 -19.30 17.08 0.29
C THR A 299 -19.89 17.54 -1.04
N ARG A 300 -19.98 18.88 -1.23
CA ARG A 300 -20.55 19.53 -2.42
C ARG A 300 -19.50 20.26 -3.25
N LEU A 301 -18.39 20.69 -2.63
CA LEU A 301 -17.36 21.48 -3.27
C LEU A 301 -16.66 20.76 -4.46
N PRO A 302 -16.45 19.45 -4.49
CA PRO A 302 -15.90 18.79 -5.67
C PRO A 302 -16.73 18.97 -6.95
N ARG A 303 -18.02 19.33 -6.84
CA ARG A 303 -18.86 19.68 -8.00
C ARG A 303 -18.47 21.00 -8.67
N ARG A 304 -17.70 21.83 -7.97
CA ARG A 304 -17.22 23.12 -8.48
C ARG A 304 -15.83 23.03 -9.11
N LEU A 305 -15.20 21.86 -9.05
CA LEU A 305 -13.92 21.59 -9.69
C LEU A 305 -14.14 21.18 -11.15
N PRO A 306 -13.33 21.68 -12.10
CA PRO A 306 -13.45 21.32 -13.52
C PRO A 306 -13.05 19.86 -13.76
N ALA A 307 -13.51 19.32 -14.89
CA ALA A 307 -13.30 17.92 -15.28
C ALA A 307 -11.82 17.51 -15.38
N ASN A 308 -10.94 18.44 -15.75
CA ASN A 308 -9.50 18.22 -15.89
C ASN A 308 -8.70 18.39 -14.59
N THR A 309 -9.35 18.40 -13.43
CA THR A 309 -8.66 18.46 -12.13
C THR A 309 -7.75 17.24 -11.94
N LEU A 310 -6.47 17.51 -11.68
CA LEU A 310 -5.44 16.47 -11.53
C LEU A 310 -5.43 15.82 -10.14
N LEU A 311 -5.68 16.62 -9.11
CA LEU A 311 -5.69 16.16 -7.71
C LEU A 311 -6.73 16.96 -6.95
N THR A 312 -7.44 16.30 -6.04
CA THR A 312 -8.27 17.00 -5.05
C THR A 312 -8.27 16.30 -3.70
N ILE A 313 -8.27 17.12 -2.66
CA ILE A 313 -8.53 16.73 -1.28
C ILE A 313 -9.73 17.52 -0.82
N SER A 314 -10.78 16.88 -0.34
CA SER A 314 -11.98 17.54 0.15
C SER A 314 -12.48 16.90 1.44
N GLY A 315 -13.21 17.68 2.23
CA GLY A 315 -13.73 17.19 3.50
C GLY A 315 -14.70 18.17 4.14
N GLY A 316 -15.30 17.75 5.24
CA GLY A 316 -16.34 18.51 5.94
C GLY A 316 -15.82 19.65 6.82
N ASN A 317 -14.53 19.66 7.19
CA ASN A 317 -13.96 20.65 8.11
C ASN A 317 -12.43 20.71 7.95
N LEU A 318 -11.93 21.82 7.39
CA LEU A 318 -10.49 21.99 7.13
C LEU A 318 -9.69 22.19 8.42
N ALA A 319 -10.22 22.98 9.36
CA ALA A 319 -9.55 23.23 10.63
C ALA A 319 -9.38 21.94 11.44
N GLN A 320 -10.39 21.06 11.44
CA GLN A 320 -10.31 19.75 12.10
C GLN A 320 -9.30 18.85 11.39
N LEU A 321 -9.30 18.81 10.05
CA LEU A 321 -8.31 18.06 9.28
C LEU A 321 -6.89 18.49 9.62
N TRP A 322 -6.64 19.80 9.69
CA TRP A 322 -5.33 20.35 10.06
C TRP A 322 -4.94 19.96 11.48
N PHE A 323 -5.85 20.05 12.43
CA PHE A 323 -5.60 19.64 13.81
C PHE A 323 -5.24 18.17 13.93
N ASP A 324 -5.99 17.29 13.25
CA ASP A 324 -5.73 15.86 13.26
C ASP A 324 -4.41 15.52 12.55
N TYR A 325 -4.13 16.18 11.43
CA TYR A 325 -2.85 16.05 10.70
C TYR A 325 -1.67 16.50 11.57
N SER A 326 -1.76 17.67 12.22
CA SER A 326 -0.70 18.21 13.06
C SER A 326 -0.35 17.27 14.21
N ARG A 327 -1.37 16.72 14.88
CA ARG A 327 -1.19 15.72 15.92
C ARG A 327 -0.55 14.42 15.39
N ALA A 328 -0.97 13.96 14.22
CA ALA A 328 -0.40 12.77 13.60
C ALA A 328 1.04 13.00 13.14
N ALA A 329 1.37 14.17 12.61
CA ALA A 329 2.67 14.55 12.10
C ALA A 329 3.76 14.60 13.17
N GLU A 330 3.43 15.05 14.38
CA GLU A 330 4.37 15.07 15.51
C GLU A 330 4.95 13.68 15.81
N SER A 331 4.21 12.65 15.48
CA SER A 331 4.53 11.26 15.76
C SER A 331 5.05 10.48 14.55
N ASN A 332 5.09 11.08 13.36
CA ASN A 332 5.49 10.42 12.12
C ASN A 332 6.60 11.21 11.41
N PRO A 333 7.85 10.70 11.35
CA PRO A 333 8.96 11.40 10.70
C PRO A 333 8.83 11.50 9.16
N ILE A 334 7.86 10.78 8.55
CA ILE A 334 7.66 10.72 7.09
C ILE A 334 6.51 11.65 6.66
N THR A 335 6.04 12.54 7.51
CA THR A 335 5.01 13.50 7.11
C THR A 335 5.55 14.45 6.05
N PRO A 336 4.83 14.61 4.91
CA PRO A 336 5.31 15.44 3.79
C PRO A 336 5.38 16.93 4.15
N ILE A 337 4.56 17.37 5.09
CA ILE A 337 4.51 18.76 5.57
C ILE A 337 4.73 18.77 7.08
N SER A 338 5.73 19.53 7.54
CA SER A 338 5.94 19.77 8.97
C SER A 338 4.99 20.86 9.46
N PRO A 339 4.04 20.57 10.37
CA PRO A 339 3.08 21.58 10.84
C PRO A 339 3.76 22.79 11.49
N PRO A 340 4.78 22.65 12.38
CA PRO A 340 5.48 23.80 12.91
C PRO A 340 6.17 24.66 11.84
N ASN A 341 6.75 24.01 10.80
CA ASN A 341 7.39 24.75 9.71
C ASN A 341 6.37 25.50 8.86
N LEU A 342 5.20 24.89 8.61
CA LEU A 342 4.15 25.56 7.86
C LEU A 342 3.57 26.74 8.64
N SER A 343 3.22 26.57 9.93
CA SER A 343 2.70 27.65 10.78
C SER A 343 3.73 28.79 10.91
N SER A 344 5.01 28.49 11.15
CA SER A 344 6.06 29.50 11.21
C SER A 344 6.31 30.14 9.83
N GLY A 345 6.23 29.37 8.74
CA GLY A 345 6.35 29.88 7.39
C GLY A 345 5.23 30.88 7.06
N ILE A 346 3.99 30.55 7.35
CA ILE A 346 2.83 31.46 7.17
C ILE A 346 3.03 32.71 8.01
N GLN A 347 3.39 32.59 9.28
CA GLN A 347 3.65 33.74 10.16
C GLN A 347 4.79 34.62 9.62
N THR A 348 5.89 34.02 9.21
CA THR A 348 7.05 34.77 8.72
C THR A 348 6.80 35.38 7.36
N THR A 349 6.11 34.67 6.48
CA THR A 349 5.88 35.09 5.08
C THR A 349 4.69 36.04 4.97
N LEU A 350 3.58 35.72 5.59
CA LEU A 350 2.31 36.44 5.44
C LEU A 350 1.94 37.31 6.63
N GLY A 351 2.69 37.24 7.73
CA GLY A 351 2.38 37.99 8.97
C GLY A 351 1.11 37.50 9.67
N LEU A 352 0.50 36.40 9.23
CA LEU A 352 -0.72 35.82 9.75
C LEU A 352 -0.42 34.58 10.58
N ASN A 353 -1.14 34.44 11.68
CA ASN A 353 -1.07 33.22 12.49
C ASN A 353 -2.11 32.21 11.97
N LEU A 354 -1.62 31.03 11.56
CA LEU A 354 -2.48 29.99 11.00
C LEU A 354 -3.63 29.62 11.94
N GLU A 355 -3.35 29.42 13.21
CA GLU A 355 -4.29 28.93 14.21
C GLU A 355 -5.27 30.04 14.69
N LYS A 356 -4.84 31.29 14.69
CA LYS A 356 -5.65 32.44 15.20
C LYS A 356 -6.38 33.19 14.12
N ASP A 357 -5.76 33.36 12.94
CA ASP A 357 -6.26 34.24 11.90
C ASP A 357 -6.92 33.49 10.74
N LEU A 358 -6.47 32.26 10.44
CA LEU A 358 -6.95 31.49 9.28
C LEU A 358 -7.92 30.38 9.69
N LEU A 359 -7.47 29.40 10.49
CA LEU A 359 -8.27 28.22 10.81
C LEU A 359 -9.66 28.50 11.43
N PRO A 360 -9.88 29.55 12.24
CA PRO A 360 -11.17 29.73 12.89
C PRO A 360 -12.38 29.97 11.98
N TRP A 361 -12.15 30.42 10.74
CA TRP A 361 -13.22 30.55 9.75
C TRP A 361 -13.20 29.43 8.70
N MET A 362 -12.19 28.53 8.75
CA MET A 362 -12.03 27.38 7.87
C MET A 362 -12.63 26.10 8.47
N ASP A 363 -13.68 26.22 9.26
CA ASP A 363 -14.32 25.12 9.97
C ASP A 363 -15.45 24.43 9.18
N GLY A 364 -15.71 24.88 7.96
CA GLY A 364 -16.67 24.30 7.05
C GLY A 364 -16.10 23.34 6.02
N GLU A 365 -16.97 22.91 5.10
CA GLU A 365 -16.59 22.09 3.96
C GLU A 365 -15.47 22.77 3.15
N PHE A 366 -14.51 22.00 2.69
CA PHE A 366 -13.39 22.49 1.89
C PHE A 366 -13.07 21.58 0.69
N ALA A 367 -12.42 22.16 -0.30
CA ALA A 367 -11.75 21.46 -1.39
C ALA A 367 -10.43 22.17 -1.71
N LEU A 368 -9.34 21.39 -1.70
CA LEU A 368 -8.03 21.78 -2.22
C LEU A 368 -7.80 21.00 -3.50
N ALA A 369 -7.47 21.68 -4.61
CA ALA A 369 -7.27 20.98 -5.87
C ALA A 369 -6.12 21.55 -6.67
N LEU A 370 -5.50 20.70 -7.51
CA LEU A 370 -4.51 21.03 -8.53
C LEU A 370 -5.20 20.98 -9.89
N ILE A 371 -5.17 22.09 -10.63
CA ILE A 371 -5.82 22.25 -11.93
C ILE A 371 -4.74 22.62 -12.94
N PRO A 372 -4.64 21.95 -14.10
CA PRO A 372 -3.68 22.33 -15.14
C PRO A 372 -4.02 23.71 -15.71
N ALA A 373 -2.99 24.45 -16.11
CA ALA A 373 -3.17 25.68 -16.89
C ALA A 373 -3.82 25.36 -18.24
N SER A 374 -4.58 26.31 -18.80
CA SER A 374 -5.14 26.15 -20.15
C SER A 374 -4.02 26.07 -21.20
N GLU A 375 -4.24 25.30 -22.27
CA GLU A 375 -3.26 25.15 -23.36
C GLU A 375 -2.92 26.50 -24.00
N ASP A 376 -3.88 27.42 -24.09
CA ASP A 376 -3.68 28.77 -24.63
C ASP A 376 -2.66 29.59 -23.83
N LEU A 377 -2.59 29.38 -22.51
CA LEU A 377 -1.59 30.04 -21.64
C LEU A 377 -0.19 29.43 -21.77
N LEU A 378 -0.12 28.14 -22.11
CA LEU A 378 1.14 27.45 -22.38
C LEU A 378 1.71 27.80 -23.77
N ALA A 379 0.87 28.23 -24.67
CA ALA A 379 1.23 28.66 -26.06
C ALA A 379 1.74 30.11 -26.14
N LEU A 380 1.67 30.89 -25.04
CA LEU A 380 2.25 32.24 -25.06
C LEU A 380 3.78 32.13 -25.20
N PRO A 381 4.42 32.99 -26.06
CA PRO A 381 5.86 32.94 -26.29
C PRO A 381 6.59 33.07 -24.95
N GLU A 382 7.36 32.04 -24.60
CA GLU A 382 8.17 31.99 -23.40
C GLU A 382 9.01 33.27 -23.29
N ASN A 383 8.76 34.08 -22.30
CA ASN A 383 9.77 35.04 -21.86
C ASN A 383 10.93 34.21 -21.34
N PRO A 384 12.09 34.19 -22.00
CA PRO A 384 13.19 33.36 -21.62
C PRO A 384 13.65 33.78 -20.21
N GLY A 385 13.33 32.97 -19.19
CA GLY A 385 13.73 33.19 -17.80
C GLY A 385 12.63 33.05 -16.76
N LEU A 386 11.35 32.95 -17.11
CA LEU A 386 10.28 32.73 -16.13
C LEU A 386 9.74 31.30 -16.23
N PRO A 387 9.79 30.52 -15.14
CA PRO A 387 9.16 29.19 -15.14
C PRO A 387 7.64 29.37 -15.25
N THR A 388 7.05 29.00 -16.37
CA THR A 388 5.59 28.85 -16.48
C THR A 388 5.18 27.68 -15.61
N LEU A 389 4.41 27.95 -14.55
CA LEU A 389 3.80 26.90 -13.75
C LEU A 389 2.70 26.24 -14.59
N GLY A 390 2.90 24.99 -14.99
CA GLY A 390 1.95 24.23 -15.81
C GLY A 390 0.62 23.91 -15.10
N ALA A 391 0.45 24.32 -13.83
CA ALA A 391 -0.76 24.11 -13.04
C ALA A 391 -0.90 25.19 -11.97
N GLY A 392 -2.14 25.37 -11.50
CA GLY A 392 -2.47 26.20 -10.34
C GLY A 392 -3.17 25.37 -9.25
N VAL A 393 -3.02 25.82 -8.03
CA VAL A 393 -3.73 25.27 -6.85
C VAL A 393 -4.93 26.13 -6.55
N VAL A 394 -6.07 25.55 -6.25
CA VAL A 394 -7.24 26.24 -5.71
C VAL A 394 -7.61 25.69 -4.34
N LEU A 395 -7.82 26.58 -3.39
CA LEU A 395 -8.47 26.29 -2.11
C LEU A 395 -9.86 26.90 -2.13
N MET A 396 -10.89 26.10 -1.86
CA MET A 396 -12.25 26.54 -1.59
C MET A 396 -12.65 26.16 -0.18
N VAL A 397 -13.29 27.06 0.55
CA VAL A 397 -13.78 26.81 1.91
C VAL A 397 -15.17 27.41 2.08
N LEU A 398 -16.11 26.64 2.61
CA LEU A 398 -17.37 27.16 3.11
C LEU A 398 -17.10 27.86 4.45
N SER A 399 -17.07 29.18 4.44
CA SER A 399 -16.76 29.97 5.63
C SER A 399 -17.96 30.08 6.55
N SER A 400 -17.74 29.85 7.85
CA SER A 400 -18.73 30.11 8.91
C SER A 400 -18.81 31.59 9.33
N ASP A 401 -17.72 32.36 9.07
CA ASP A 401 -17.61 33.77 9.46
C ASP A 401 -17.05 34.61 8.31
N ARG A 402 -17.96 35.14 7.49
CA ARG A 402 -17.62 35.97 6.32
C ARG A 402 -16.83 37.23 6.70
N ALA A 403 -17.21 37.91 7.77
CA ALA A 403 -16.56 39.16 8.17
C ALA A 403 -15.09 38.92 8.57
N ARG A 404 -14.85 37.83 9.30
CA ARG A 404 -13.49 37.42 9.68
C ARG A 404 -12.66 37.00 8.49
N THR A 405 -13.26 36.24 7.57
CA THR A 405 -12.62 35.84 6.31
C THR A 405 -12.21 37.05 5.49
N GLU A 406 -13.11 38.02 5.29
CA GLU A 406 -12.81 39.25 4.54
C GLU A 406 -11.69 40.05 5.18
N LYS A 407 -11.66 40.14 6.53
CA LYS A 407 -10.55 40.76 7.24
C LYS A 407 -9.22 40.07 7.00
N SER A 408 -9.19 38.72 7.03
CA SER A 408 -7.99 37.94 6.75
C SER A 408 -7.52 38.11 5.32
N LEU A 409 -8.44 38.15 4.35
CA LEU A 409 -8.12 38.40 2.93
C LEU A 409 -7.56 39.80 2.71
N GLN A 410 -8.14 40.82 3.33
CA GLN A 410 -7.62 42.20 3.26
C GLN A 410 -6.22 42.33 3.86
N GLN A 411 -5.91 41.60 4.93
CA GLN A 411 -4.58 41.55 5.50
C GLN A 411 -3.60 40.87 4.51
N LEU A 412 -4.03 39.79 3.82
CA LEU A 412 -3.26 39.15 2.79
C LEU A 412 -2.99 40.10 1.63
N ASP A 413 -4.01 40.81 1.12
CA ASP A 413 -3.89 41.82 0.06
C ASP A 413 -2.81 42.85 0.42
N GLN A 414 -2.88 43.41 1.64
CA GLN A 414 -1.92 44.39 2.10
C GLN A 414 -0.48 43.84 2.19
N VAL A 415 -0.30 42.62 2.68
CA VAL A 415 1.03 42.01 2.78
C VAL A 415 1.61 41.71 1.40
N ILE A 416 0.80 41.16 0.50
CA ILE A 416 1.20 40.84 -0.87
C ILE A 416 1.61 42.12 -1.64
N GLU A 417 0.85 43.19 -1.51
CA GLU A 417 1.14 44.49 -2.10
C GLU A 417 2.38 45.15 -1.52
N THR A 418 2.44 45.30 -0.19
CA THR A 418 3.46 46.13 0.46
C THR A 418 4.81 45.39 0.61
N ARG A 419 4.79 44.09 0.93
CA ARG A 419 6.00 43.30 1.20
C ARG A 419 6.56 42.62 -0.02
N TYR A 420 5.68 42.09 -0.88
CA TYR A 420 6.08 41.34 -2.07
C TYR A 420 5.99 42.14 -3.37
N GLN A 421 5.48 43.36 -3.31
CA GLN A 421 5.38 44.29 -4.45
C GLN A 421 4.55 43.72 -5.62
N PHE A 422 3.57 42.86 -5.30
CA PHE A 422 2.62 42.39 -6.31
C PHE A 422 1.63 43.51 -6.63
N SER A 423 1.14 43.55 -7.87
CA SER A 423 -0.03 44.33 -8.20
C SER A 423 -1.28 43.68 -7.61
N VAL A 424 -2.02 44.39 -6.80
CA VAL A 424 -3.31 43.96 -6.21
C VAL A 424 -4.42 44.73 -6.89
N GLU A 425 -5.22 44.06 -7.70
CA GLU A 425 -6.25 44.67 -8.51
C GLU A 425 -7.64 44.09 -8.18
N LYS A 426 -8.59 44.98 -7.85
CA LYS A 426 -10.02 44.64 -7.71
C LYS A 426 -10.66 44.66 -9.08
N THR A 427 -11.16 43.54 -9.55
CA THR A 427 -11.72 43.38 -10.91
C THR A 427 -12.98 42.48 -10.86
N GLN A 428 -13.50 42.17 -12.02
CA GLN A 428 -14.62 41.24 -12.19
C GLN A 428 -14.21 40.10 -13.12
N LEU A 429 -14.46 38.88 -12.70
CA LEU A 429 -14.30 37.69 -13.52
C LEU A 429 -15.69 37.12 -13.83
N ASN A 430 -16.11 37.21 -15.10
CA ASN A 430 -17.45 36.77 -15.52
C ASN A 430 -18.60 37.41 -14.68
N GLY A 431 -18.45 38.67 -14.31
CA GLY A 431 -19.45 39.41 -13.52
C GLY A 431 -19.36 39.21 -12.00
N GLN A 432 -18.46 38.36 -11.52
CA GLN A 432 -18.20 38.17 -10.09
C GLN A 432 -17.01 39.03 -9.63
N PRO A 433 -17.16 39.82 -8.53
CA PRO A 433 -16.04 40.57 -7.97
C PRO A 433 -14.95 39.66 -7.44
N VAL A 434 -13.70 39.91 -7.87
CA VAL A 434 -12.50 39.17 -7.47
C VAL A 434 -11.36 40.16 -7.21
N VAL A 435 -10.34 39.70 -6.50
CA VAL A 435 -9.07 40.38 -6.33
C VAL A 435 -7.98 39.54 -6.95
N ASN A 436 -7.23 40.14 -7.88
CA ASN A 436 -6.08 39.50 -8.53
C ASN A 436 -4.78 40.02 -7.94
N TRP A 437 -3.85 39.10 -7.67
CA TRP A 437 -2.46 39.39 -7.35
C TRP A 437 -1.58 38.94 -8.51
N THR A 438 -0.79 39.86 -9.05
CA THR A 438 0.12 39.57 -10.16
C THR A 438 1.55 39.92 -9.76
N SER A 439 2.43 38.94 -9.82
CA SER A 439 3.85 39.14 -9.56
C SER A 439 4.51 39.87 -10.74
N PRO A 440 5.29 40.92 -10.49
CA PRO A 440 5.98 41.63 -11.55
C PRO A 440 7.16 40.83 -12.14
N LEU A 441 7.64 39.79 -11.47
CA LEU A 441 8.91 39.13 -11.82
C LEU A 441 8.76 37.64 -12.12
N SER A 442 7.69 36.96 -11.74
CA SER A 442 7.66 35.50 -11.69
C SER A 442 6.54 34.82 -12.46
N GLY A 443 5.67 35.54 -13.15
CA GLY A 443 4.49 34.95 -13.81
C GLY A 443 3.49 34.27 -12.85
N ILE A 444 3.75 34.31 -11.53
CA ILE A 444 2.85 33.79 -10.52
C ILE A 444 1.67 34.72 -10.38
N SER A 445 0.48 34.17 -10.46
CA SER A 445 -0.77 34.89 -10.18
C SER A 445 -1.54 34.20 -9.05
N ALA A 446 -2.35 34.98 -8.36
CA ALA A 446 -3.34 34.47 -7.44
C ALA A 446 -4.62 35.28 -7.60
N THR A 447 -5.74 34.63 -7.39
CA THR A 447 -7.06 35.27 -7.46
C THR A 447 -7.88 34.78 -6.27
N HIS A 448 -8.48 35.69 -5.55
CA HIS A 448 -9.43 35.31 -4.51
C HIS A 448 -10.77 36.03 -4.66
N GLY A 449 -11.79 35.44 -4.09
CA GLY A 449 -13.13 36.00 -4.15
C GLY A 449 -14.15 35.07 -3.48
N TRP A 450 -15.41 35.39 -3.70
CA TRP A 450 -16.52 34.64 -3.15
C TRP A 450 -17.30 33.96 -4.27
N LEU A 451 -17.64 32.69 -4.04
CA LEU A 451 -18.64 31.98 -4.81
C LEU A 451 -19.99 32.01 -4.07
N GLU A 452 -21.04 31.52 -4.70
CA GLU A 452 -22.36 31.41 -4.06
C GLU A 452 -22.31 30.59 -2.75
N GLY A 453 -23.15 30.96 -1.78
CA GLY A 453 -23.31 30.19 -0.54
C GLY A 453 -22.17 30.36 0.47
N ASN A 454 -21.53 31.52 0.56
CA ASN A 454 -20.42 31.82 1.47
C ASN A 454 -19.16 30.95 1.24
N ILE A 455 -18.93 30.52 0.04
CA ILE A 455 -17.72 29.80 -0.33
C ILE A 455 -16.66 30.82 -0.74
N VAL A 456 -15.59 30.91 0.02
CA VAL A 456 -14.39 31.67 -0.35
C VAL A 456 -13.49 30.79 -1.19
N PHE A 457 -12.84 31.35 -2.22
CA PHE A 457 -11.80 30.68 -2.97
C PHE A 457 -10.52 31.51 -3.05
N LEU A 458 -9.40 30.82 -3.14
CA LEU A 458 -8.08 31.36 -3.42
C LEU A 458 -7.37 30.46 -4.41
N THR A 459 -6.96 31.01 -5.54
CA THR A 459 -6.06 30.32 -6.49
C THR A 459 -4.63 30.81 -6.32
N LEU A 460 -3.65 29.96 -6.63
CA LEU A 460 -2.23 30.29 -6.57
C LEU A 460 -1.46 29.52 -7.65
N GLY A 461 -0.56 30.18 -8.36
CA GLY A 461 0.30 29.60 -9.36
C GLY A 461 -0.07 30.03 -10.76
N ALA A 462 -0.48 29.09 -11.63
CA ALA A 462 -1.03 29.44 -12.93
C ALA A 462 -2.40 30.13 -12.78
N PRO A 463 -2.79 31.03 -13.71
CA PRO A 463 -4.09 31.69 -13.71
C PRO A 463 -5.19 30.69 -14.11
N ILE A 464 -5.83 30.11 -13.09
CA ILE A 464 -6.88 29.09 -13.21
C ILE A 464 -8.25 29.53 -12.69
N ALA A 465 -8.39 30.80 -12.31
CA ALA A 465 -9.64 31.31 -11.70
C ALA A 465 -10.85 31.21 -12.65
N ASP A 466 -10.65 31.36 -13.94
CA ASP A 466 -11.65 31.21 -15.00
C ASP A 466 -12.16 29.76 -15.16
N ALA A 467 -11.39 28.78 -14.74
CA ALA A 467 -11.82 27.39 -14.72
C ALA A 467 -12.87 27.09 -13.63
N ILE A 468 -12.98 27.95 -12.60
CA ILE A 468 -13.90 27.78 -11.46
C ILE A 468 -14.96 28.90 -11.36
N VAL A 469 -14.76 30.03 -12.04
CA VAL A 469 -15.69 31.17 -12.09
C VAL A 469 -15.97 31.49 -13.57
N PRO A 470 -17.20 31.25 -14.05
CA PRO A 470 -18.36 30.66 -13.39
C PRO A 470 -18.18 29.18 -13.06
N GLN A 471 -19.18 28.57 -12.44
CA GLN A 471 -19.15 27.11 -12.20
C GLN A 471 -18.89 26.36 -13.51
N PRO A 472 -17.95 25.38 -13.52
CA PRO A 472 -17.58 24.66 -14.72
C PRO A 472 -18.77 23.90 -15.31
N LYS A 473 -18.89 23.89 -16.64
CA LYS A 473 -19.96 23.20 -17.38
C LYS A 473 -19.92 21.70 -17.13
N THR A 474 -18.72 21.14 -17.12
CA THR A 474 -18.46 19.73 -16.78
C THR A 474 -17.57 19.69 -15.54
N SER A 475 -18.09 19.13 -14.47
CA SER A 475 -17.37 19.04 -13.20
C SER A 475 -16.61 17.72 -13.06
N LEU A 476 -15.59 17.72 -12.20
CA LEU A 476 -14.79 16.54 -11.88
C LEU A 476 -15.65 15.31 -11.51
N ILE A 477 -16.69 15.51 -10.70
CA ILE A 477 -17.55 14.40 -10.24
C ILE A 477 -18.37 13.75 -11.36
N GLN A 478 -18.46 14.38 -12.54
CA GLN A 478 -19.15 13.85 -13.71
C GLN A 478 -18.22 13.04 -14.63
N THR A 479 -16.92 13.07 -14.38
CA THR A 479 -15.96 12.31 -15.20
C THR A 479 -16.03 10.81 -14.87
N PRO A 480 -15.97 9.94 -15.89
CA PRO A 480 -15.98 8.50 -15.67
C PRO A 480 -14.87 8.05 -14.73
N LEU A 481 -13.64 8.53 -14.94
CA LEU A 481 -12.49 8.17 -14.12
C LEU A 481 -12.68 8.49 -12.64
N PHE A 482 -13.26 9.66 -12.31
CA PHE A 482 -13.56 10.00 -10.92
C PHE A 482 -14.62 9.08 -10.32
N GLN A 483 -15.68 8.78 -11.09
CA GLN A 483 -16.77 7.92 -10.63
C GLN A 483 -16.31 6.46 -10.43
N GLU A 484 -15.47 5.95 -11.32
CA GLU A 484 -14.87 4.62 -11.21
C GLU A 484 -13.89 4.51 -10.03
N THR A 485 -13.14 5.61 -9.77
CA THR A 485 -12.07 5.61 -8.78
C THR A 485 -12.56 5.93 -7.36
N LEU A 486 -13.60 6.74 -7.21
CA LEU A 486 -14.21 7.04 -5.92
C LEU A 486 -15.54 6.30 -5.80
N PRO A 487 -15.55 5.15 -5.14
CA PRO A 487 -16.78 4.42 -4.91
C PRO A 487 -17.79 5.26 -4.14
N SER A 488 -19.05 5.17 -4.52
CA SER A 488 -20.17 5.91 -3.93
C SER A 488 -20.39 5.63 -2.43
N LYS A 489 -19.64 4.69 -1.85
CA LYS A 489 -19.73 4.29 -0.44
C LYS A 489 -18.36 4.37 0.24
N PRO A 490 -18.28 4.85 1.49
CA PRO A 490 -19.37 5.35 2.33
C PRO A 490 -19.87 6.73 1.89
N ASN A 491 -21.19 6.88 1.86
CA ASN A 491 -21.85 8.16 1.65
C ASN A 491 -22.99 8.28 2.70
N PRO A 492 -23.03 9.31 3.58
CA PRO A 492 -22.09 10.42 3.63
C PRO A 492 -20.68 10.01 4.13
N ASN A 493 -19.69 10.82 3.81
CA ASN A 493 -18.28 10.63 4.17
C ASN A 493 -17.73 11.87 4.91
N ASN A 494 -16.52 11.76 5.46
CA ASN A 494 -15.84 12.86 6.15
C ASN A 494 -14.71 13.49 5.33
N GLY A 495 -14.32 12.85 4.25
CA GLY A 495 -13.31 13.37 3.34
C GLY A 495 -13.07 12.45 2.15
N GLN A 496 -12.58 13.05 1.08
CA GLN A 496 -12.23 12.37 -0.17
C GLN A 496 -10.88 12.88 -0.66
N PHE A 497 -10.11 11.97 -1.24
CA PHE A 497 -8.90 12.26 -1.98
C PHE A 497 -9.03 11.60 -3.36
N PHE A 498 -8.62 12.31 -4.40
CA PHE A 498 -8.54 11.81 -5.76
C PHE A 498 -7.28 12.34 -6.42
N ILE A 499 -6.60 11.50 -7.20
CA ILE A 499 -5.46 11.89 -8.02
C ILE A 499 -5.51 11.15 -9.36
N ASP A 500 -5.46 11.90 -10.45
CA ASP A 500 -5.33 11.40 -11.81
C ASP A 500 -3.84 11.28 -12.15
N ILE A 501 -3.30 10.08 -11.89
CA ILE A 501 -1.88 9.78 -12.12
C ILE A 501 -1.55 9.80 -13.61
N GLU A 502 -2.45 9.26 -14.44
CA GLU A 502 -2.24 9.18 -15.89
C GLU A 502 -2.11 10.57 -16.52
N SER A 503 -3.01 11.48 -16.19
CA SER A 503 -2.93 12.87 -16.65
C SER A 503 -1.69 13.59 -16.13
N ILE A 504 -1.31 13.36 -14.86
CA ILE A 504 -0.10 13.97 -14.27
C ILE A 504 1.16 13.52 -14.99
N ILE A 505 1.30 12.21 -15.27
CA ILE A 505 2.50 11.66 -15.93
C ILE A 505 2.59 12.15 -17.38
N ASN A 506 1.45 12.31 -18.06
CA ASN A 506 1.40 12.73 -19.46
C ASN A 506 1.61 14.24 -19.65
N GLN A 507 1.56 15.04 -18.59
CA GLN A 507 1.85 16.47 -18.66
C GLN A 507 3.37 16.72 -18.68
N SER A 508 3.88 17.14 -19.83
CA SER A 508 5.30 17.45 -20.06
C SER A 508 5.87 18.52 -19.12
N ASN A 509 5.01 19.39 -18.57
CA ASN A 509 5.38 20.53 -17.73
C ASN A 509 5.55 20.18 -16.23
N LEU A 510 5.13 19.00 -15.81
CA LEU A 510 5.34 18.51 -14.46
C LEU A 510 6.49 17.50 -14.49
N ASN A 511 7.73 17.93 -14.35
CA ASN A 511 9.01 17.19 -14.48
C ASN A 511 9.07 15.79 -13.79
N PHE A 512 8.09 14.92 -14.05
CA PHE A 512 8.08 13.51 -13.61
C PHE A 512 9.09 12.62 -14.37
N ALA A 513 9.69 13.16 -15.44
CA ALA A 513 10.74 12.47 -16.20
C ALA A 513 11.99 12.12 -15.37
N GLN A 514 12.19 12.77 -14.22
CA GLN A 514 13.34 12.56 -13.34
C GLN A 514 13.14 11.44 -12.31
N LEU A 515 12.00 10.75 -12.28
CA LEU A 515 11.81 9.61 -11.37
C LEU A 515 12.70 8.43 -11.82
N PRO A 516 13.28 7.69 -10.86
CA PRO A 516 13.96 6.42 -11.15
C PRO A 516 13.03 5.48 -11.93
N SER A 517 13.61 4.65 -12.80
CA SER A 517 12.86 3.79 -13.74
C SER A 517 11.88 2.82 -13.03
N GLU A 518 12.25 2.29 -11.89
CA GLU A 518 11.42 1.31 -11.17
C GLU A 518 10.15 1.92 -10.56
N PRO A 519 10.19 3.02 -9.76
CA PRO A 519 8.97 3.70 -9.33
C PRO A 519 8.12 4.21 -10.50
N LYS A 520 8.75 4.72 -11.56
CA LYS A 520 8.06 5.21 -12.75
C LYS A 520 7.23 4.12 -13.41
N MET A 521 7.79 2.93 -13.61
CA MET A 521 7.11 1.76 -14.20
C MET A 521 5.81 1.42 -13.45
N TRP A 522 5.84 1.44 -12.10
CA TRP A 522 4.66 1.15 -11.29
C TRP A 522 3.62 2.27 -11.35
N LEU A 523 4.05 3.53 -11.37
CA LEU A 523 3.14 4.67 -11.53
C LEU A 523 2.45 4.67 -12.90
N GLU A 524 3.15 4.31 -13.96
CA GLU A 524 2.59 4.20 -15.32
C GLU A 524 1.51 3.12 -15.45
N ALA A 525 1.46 2.16 -14.53
CA ALA A 525 0.41 1.16 -14.46
C ALA A 525 -0.89 1.67 -13.82
N ILE A 526 -0.82 2.80 -13.11
CA ILE A 526 -1.95 3.37 -12.37
C ILE A 526 -2.58 4.47 -13.23
N ARG A 527 -3.92 4.44 -13.37
CA ARG A 527 -4.69 5.52 -13.98
C ARG A 527 -5.04 6.59 -12.94
N ALA A 528 -5.63 6.16 -11.84
CA ALA A 528 -6.02 7.07 -10.77
C ALA A 528 -6.04 6.37 -9.41
N ILE A 529 -5.98 7.15 -8.33
CA ILE A 529 -6.17 6.66 -6.96
C ILE A 529 -7.24 7.50 -6.29
N GLY A 530 -8.19 6.84 -5.66
CA GLY A 530 -9.26 7.45 -4.87
C GLY A 530 -9.30 6.91 -3.45
N LEU A 531 -9.51 7.80 -2.47
CA LEU A 531 -9.70 7.43 -1.09
C LEU A 531 -10.91 8.16 -0.51
N THR A 532 -11.80 7.43 0.14
CA THR A 532 -12.91 7.99 0.91
C THR A 532 -12.76 7.59 2.37
N VAL A 533 -12.93 8.55 3.26
CA VAL A 533 -12.86 8.35 4.72
C VAL A 533 -14.22 8.65 5.33
N ALA A 534 -14.69 7.80 6.23
CA ALA A 534 -15.92 8.02 6.98
C ALA A 534 -15.77 7.57 8.43
N ILE A 535 -16.49 8.22 9.34
CA ILE A 535 -16.65 7.75 10.71
C ILE A 535 -17.71 6.67 10.68
N ASN A 536 -17.34 5.46 11.11
CA ASN A 536 -18.22 4.31 11.12
C ASN A 536 -19.09 4.28 12.41
N ASP A 537 -18.46 4.55 13.54
CA ASP A 537 -19.08 4.69 14.86
C ASP A 537 -18.15 5.52 15.77
N GLU A 538 -18.55 5.84 17.02
CA GLU A 538 -17.73 6.61 17.97
C GLU A 538 -16.33 6.02 18.22
N ARG A 539 -16.09 4.76 17.85
CA ARG A 539 -14.86 4.04 18.12
C ARG A 539 -14.16 3.49 16.89
N SER A 540 -14.73 3.73 15.70
CA SER A 540 -14.14 3.22 14.46
C SER A 540 -14.32 4.15 13.27
N THR A 541 -13.33 4.15 12.39
CA THR A 541 -13.35 4.85 11.11
C THR A 541 -13.26 3.83 9.97
N ARG A 542 -13.87 4.16 8.85
CA ARG A 542 -13.85 3.37 7.62
C ARG A 542 -13.09 4.11 6.54
N PHE A 543 -12.24 3.39 5.82
CA PHE A 543 -11.50 3.87 4.66
C PHE A 543 -11.85 2.99 3.47
N ASN A 544 -12.03 3.63 2.33
CA ASN A 544 -12.20 2.93 1.07
C ASN A 544 -11.20 3.52 0.07
N LEU A 545 -10.15 2.76 -0.24
CA LEU A 545 -9.12 3.12 -1.19
C LEU A 545 -9.33 2.29 -2.46
N PHE A 546 -9.42 2.96 -3.60
CA PHE A 546 -9.46 2.33 -4.91
C PHE A 546 -8.24 2.73 -5.72
N VAL A 547 -7.56 1.77 -6.28
CA VAL A 547 -6.46 1.96 -7.23
C VAL A 547 -6.96 1.54 -8.60
N ASN A 548 -7.28 2.52 -9.44
CA ASN A 548 -7.69 2.30 -10.82
C ASN A 548 -6.44 2.01 -11.65
N LEU A 549 -6.42 0.88 -12.33
CA LEU A 549 -5.26 0.34 -13.03
C LEU A 549 -5.51 0.23 -14.53
N LYS A 550 -4.46 0.38 -15.31
CA LYS A 550 -4.49 -0.01 -16.71
C LYS A 550 -4.69 -1.51 -16.80
N THR A 551 -5.34 -1.97 -17.85
CA THR A 551 -5.54 -3.39 -18.12
C THR A 551 -4.95 -3.74 -19.49
N VAL A 552 -4.28 -4.87 -19.55
CA VAL A 552 -3.73 -5.41 -20.81
C VAL A 552 -4.28 -6.82 -20.98
N PRO A 553 -4.74 -7.22 -22.18
CA PRO A 553 -5.14 -8.59 -22.43
C PRO A 553 -4.00 -9.55 -22.08
N THR A 554 -4.23 -10.47 -21.18
CA THR A 554 -3.25 -11.49 -20.79
C THR A 554 -3.04 -12.45 -21.96
N PRO A 555 -1.79 -12.82 -22.32
CA PRO A 555 -1.55 -13.97 -23.17
C PRO A 555 -2.20 -15.20 -22.54
N SER A 556 -2.92 -15.98 -23.31
CA SER A 556 -3.76 -17.11 -22.83
C SER A 556 -2.99 -18.33 -22.30
N THR A 557 -1.69 -18.23 -22.12
CA THR A 557 -0.84 -19.32 -21.63
C THR A 557 -0.08 -18.91 -20.39
N TYR A 558 -0.27 -19.65 -19.29
CA TYR A 558 0.73 -19.68 -18.23
C TYR A 558 2.08 -19.99 -18.89
N PRO A 559 3.15 -19.25 -18.63
CA PRO A 559 4.47 -19.70 -19.00
C PRO A 559 4.74 -20.96 -18.17
N THR A 560 4.51 -22.13 -18.76
CA THR A 560 5.15 -23.35 -18.30
C THR A 560 6.63 -23.05 -18.43
N PRO A 561 7.46 -23.15 -17.37
CA PRO A 561 8.89 -23.09 -17.57
C PRO A 561 9.25 -24.21 -18.55
N GLU A 562 9.50 -23.85 -19.79
CA GLU A 562 10.19 -24.73 -20.72
C GLU A 562 11.56 -24.97 -20.09
N ILE A 563 11.68 -26.11 -19.43
CA ILE A 563 12.98 -26.67 -19.13
C ILE A 563 13.54 -27.01 -20.51
N GLU A 564 14.38 -26.13 -21.04
CA GLU A 564 15.28 -26.47 -22.13
C GLU A 564 16.11 -27.69 -21.65
N LEU A 565 15.56 -28.86 -21.87
CA LEU A 565 16.33 -30.07 -21.86
C LEU A 565 17.27 -29.95 -23.05
N SER A 566 18.46 -29.44 -22.81
CA SER A 566 19.56 -29.59 -23.76
C SER A 566 19.56 -31.06 -24.20
N PRO A 567 19.48 -31.35 -25.51
CA PRO A 567 19.48 -32.73 -25.98
C PRO A 567 20.72 -33.43 -25.43
N PRO A 568 20.63 -34.71 -25.02
CA PRO A 568 21.77 -35.43 -24.52
C PRO A 568 22.83 -35.46 -25.62
N THR A 569 23.98 -34.84 -25.33
CA THR A 569 25.18 -34.96 -26.14
C THR A 569 25.55 -36.44 -26.19
N LEU A 570 25.28 -37.07 -27.32
CA LEU A 570 25.82 -38.38 -27.67
C LEU A 570 27.35 -38.33 -27.55
N PRO A 571 27.99 -39.30 -26.91
CA PRO A 571 29.44 -39.35 -26.85
C PRO A 571 29.99 -39.52 -28.25
N SER A 572 30.72 -38.50 -28.72
CA SER A 572 31.39 -38.47 -30.00
C SER A 572 32.52 -39.47 -29.99
N GLN A 573 32.62 -40.19 -31.07
CA GLN A 573 33.42 -41.33 -31.43
C GLN A 573 34.92 -41.17 -31.14
N THR A 574 35.51 -42.31 -30.86
CA THR A 574 36.92 -42.79 -30.92
C THR A 574 37.97 -41.82 -31.48
N PRO A 575 39.10 -41.62 -30.78
CA PRO A 575 40.20 -40.81 -31.30
C PRO A 575 40.96 -41.56 -32.36
N THR A 576 41.00 -41.00 -33.57
CA THR A 576 41.92 -41.43 -34.66
C THR A 576 43.33 -40.95 -34.32
N LEU A 577 44.25 -41.88 -34.21
CA LEU A 577 45.69 -41.65 -34.07
C LEU A 577 46.22 -40.80 -35.24
N GLN A 578 46.67 -39.58 -34.95
CA GLN A 578 47.44 -38.75 -35.87
C GLN A 578 48.95 -38.97 -35.61
N ILE A 579 49.64 -39.37 -36.71
CA ILE A 579 51.09 -39.55 -36.81
C ILE A 579 51.80 -38.18 -36.69
N PRO A 580 52.92 -38.08 -35.96
CA PRO A 580 53.60 -36.75 -35.79
C PRO A 580 54.33 -36.37 -37.08
N GLN A 581 54.07 -35.15 -37.56
CA GLN A 581 54.86 -34.49 -38.61
C GLN A 581 56.09 -33.81 -38.04
N THR A 582 57.21 -33.98 -38.74
CA THR A 582 58.54 -33.47 -38.50
C THR A 582 58.60 -31.91 -38.48
N PRO A 583 59.39 -31.28 -37.61
CA PRO A 583 59.46 -29.82 -37.52
C PRO A 583 60.25 -29.22 -38.71
N GLN A 584 59.63 -28.20 -39.36
CA GLN A 584 60.33 -27.36 -40.35
C GLN A 584 61.07 -26.21 -39.64
N ILE A 585 62.30 -26.00 -40.11
CA ILE A 585 63.27 -24.97 -39.66
C ILE A 585 62.83 -23.60 -40.17
N PRO A 586 62.91 -22.50 -39.38
CA PRO A 586 62.57 -21.15 -39.84
C PRO A 586 63.70 -20.55 -40.71
N GLN A 587 63.34 -20.06 -41.90
CA GLN A 587 64.20 -19.24 -42.72
C GLN A 587 64.04 -17.75 -42.33
N THR A 588 65.15 -17.13 -42.05
CA THR A 588 65.36 -15.71 -41.80
C THR A 588 65.26 -14.89 -43.10
N PRO A 589 64.58 -13.75 -43.18
CA PRO A 589 64.74 -12.85 -44.32
C PRO A 589 65.90 -11.87 -44.12
N LEU A 590 66.72 -11.79 -45.15
CA LEU A 590 67.83 -10.85 -45.30
C LEU A 590 67.29 -9.41 -45.56
N ASN A 591 67.91 -8.48 -44.86
CA ASN A 591 67.86 -7.05 -45.11
C ASN A 591 68.38 -6.66 -46.46
N SER A 592 67.77 -5.68 -47.08
CA SER A 592 68.46 -4.72 -47.97
C SER A 592 67.72 -3.39 -47.96
N SER A 593 68.39 -2.40 -47.38
CA SER A 593 68.24 -0.97 -47.66
C SER A 593 68.95 -0.64 -49.01
N PRO A 594 68.75 0.51 -49.66
CA PRO A 594 69.03 1.83 -49.06
C PRO A 594 67.83 2.71 -48.80
#